data_a98b92b053a286716d244b78820b77f5
#
_entry.id   a98b92b053a286716d244b78820b77f5
#
_cell.length_a   1.000
_cell.length_b   1.000
_cell.length_c   1.000
_cell.angle_alpha   90.00
_cell.angle_beta   90.00
_cell.angle_gamma   90.00
#
_symmetry.space_group_name_H-M   'P 1'
#
loop_
_entity.id
_entity.type
_entity.pdbx_description
1 polymer ?
#
loop_
_entity_poly.entity_id
_entity_poly.type
_entity_poly.pdbx_seq_one_letter_code
_entity_poly.pdbx_strand_id
1 'polypeptide(L)'
;MLARLYAARGITDALQLDTRTARLLAPELMKNSGAAAVMLADAIADEKKLLIVADYDCDGATACAVGLRALRMMGARVDYLVPDRFTLGYGLSPEVVQLAANSSRLGKPDIIFTVDKGIDSIGGV
;
A
#
# COMPACT_ATOMS: atom_id res chain seq x y z
N MET A 1 -12.22 8.61 -32.00
CA MET A 1 -12.72 9.16 -30.71
C MET A 1 -11.73 8.86 -29.58
N LEU A 2 -11.38 7.61 -29.29
CA LEU A 2 -10.44 7.22 -28.22
C LEU A 2 -9.07 7.92 -28.32
N ALA A 3 -8.45 7.96 -29.51
CA ALA A 3 -7.16 8.62 -29.71
C ALA A 3 -7.14 10.09 -29.26
N ARG A 4 -8.25 10.84 -29.49
CA ARG A 4 -8.37 12.24 -29.04
C ARG A 4 -8.48 12.36 -27.52
N LEU A 5 -9.13 11.41 -26.87
CA LEU A 5 -9.22 11.36 -25.40
C LEU A 5 -7.87 11.06 -24.77
N TYR A 6 -7.12 10.11 -25.32
CA TYR A 6 -5.77 9.80 -24.85
C TYR A 6 -4.80 10.96 -25.08
N ALA A 7 -4.83 11.57 -26.28
CA ALA A 7 -3.99 12.74 -26.55
C ALA A 7 -4.29 13.91 -25.61
N ALA A 8 -5.57 14.15 -25.29
CA ALA A 8 -5.96 15.17 -24.31
C ALA A 8 -5.48 14.89 -22.88
N ARG A 9 -5.11 13.65 -22.58
CA ARG A 9 -4.48 13.22 -21.31
C ARG A 9 -2.95 13.10 -21.39
N GLY A 10 -2.35 13.63 -22.43
CA GLY A 10 -0.89 13.64 -22.60
C GLY A 10 -0.31 12.31 -23.07
N ILE A 11 -1.14 11.35 -23.51
CA ILE A 11 -0.66 10.09 -24.07
C ILE A 11 -0.15 10.38 -25.49
N THR A 12 1.15 10.19 -25.70
CA THR A 12 1.85 10.44 -26.96
C THR A 12 2.31 9.17 -27.68
N ASP A 13 2.35 8.06 -26.95
CA ASP A 13 2.77 6.76 -27.47
C ASP A 13 1.76 5.67 -27.06
N ALA A 14 1.42 4.79 -28.01
CA ALA A 14 0.55 3.64 -27.77
C ALA A 14 1.13 2.68 -26.70
N LEU A 15 2.44 2.62 -26.55
CA LEU A 15 3.09 1.82 -25.50
C LEU A 15 2.73 2.25 -24.07
N GLN A 16 2.33 3.51 -23.89
CA GLN A 16 1.85 4.02 -22.59
C GLN A 16 0.49 3.41 -22.18
N LEU A 17 -0.22 2.81 -23.13
CA LEU A 17 -1.50 2.12 -22.91
C LEU A 17 -1.34 0.60 -22.78
N ASP A 18 -0.12 0.10 -22.80
CA ASP A 18 0.17 -1.32 -22.66
C ASP A 18 0.07 -1.73 -21.18
N THR A 19 -0.98 -2.49 -20.85
CA THR A 19 -1.29 -2.93 -19.47
C THR A 19 -0.66 -4.27 -19.09
N ARG A 20 0.19 -4.84 -19.95
CA ARG A 20 0.87 -6.11 -19.63
C ARG A 20 1.83 -5.94 -18.44
N THR A 21 1.90 -6.95 -17.58
CA THR A 21 2.80 -6.95 -16.40
C THR A 21 4.27 -6.73 -16.76
N ALA A 22 4.70 -7.18 -17.94
CA ALA A 22 6.05 -6.92 -18.47
C ALA A 22 6.35 -5.43 -18.71
N ARG A 23 5.33 -4.56 -18.65
CA ARG A 23 5.47 -3.09 -18.81
C ARG A 23 5.37 -2.34 -17.49
N LEU A 24 5.23 -3.04 -16.37
CA LEU A 24 5.33 -2.41 -15.07
C LEU A 24 6.70 -1.76 -14.90
N LEU A 25 6.70 -0.59 -14.27
CA LEU A 25 7.94 0.08 -13.91
C LEU A 25 8.74 -0.78 -12.93
N ALA A 26 10.06 -0.72 -13.05
CA ALA A 26 10.92 -1.42 -12.12
C ALA A 26 10.73 -0.87 -10.69
N PRO A 27 10.60 -1.74 -9.67
CA PRO A 27 10.34 -1.30 -8.28
C PRO A 27 11.41 -0.32 -7.76
N GLU A 28 12.63 -0.40 -8.27
CA GLU A 28 13.74 0.47 -7.89
C GLU A 28 13.52 1.95 -8.27
N LEU A 29 12.61 2.22 -9.20
CA LEU A 29 12.20 3.58 -9.58
C LEU A 29 11.32 4.25 -8.52
N MET A 30 10.72 3.48 -7.62
CA MET A 30 9.95 4.01 -6.51
C MET A 30 10.91 4.49 -5.41
N LYS A 31 10.73 5.73 -4.97
CA LYS A 31 11.58 6.35 -3.94
C LYS A 31 11.64 5.47 -2.68
N ASN A 32 12.86 5.19 -2.22
CA ASN A 32 13.15 4.42 -1.01
C ASN A 32 12.66 2.96 -1.00
N SER A 33 12.27 2.39 -2.14
CA SER A 33 11.80 1.00 -2.22
C SER A 33 12.83 0.00 -1.68
N GLY A 34 14.11 0.19 -1.99
CA GLY A 34 15.19 -0.66 -1.48
C GLY A 34 15.31 -0.60 0.05
N ALA A 35 15.25 0.60 0.63
CA ALA A 35 15.30 0.75 2.09
C ALA A 35 14.08 0.12 2.78
N ALA A 36 12.89 0.27 2.20
CA ALA A 36 11.68 -0.36 2.69
C ALA A 36 11.74 -1.89 2.61
N ALA A 37 12.31 -2.43 1.52
CA ALA A 37 12.49 -3.87 1.35
C ALA A 37 13.45 -4.46 2.41
N VAL A 38 14.55 -3.78 2.69
CA VAL A 38 15.49 -4.19 3.76
C VAL A 38 14.79 -4.17 5.12
N MET A 39 14.09 -3.07 5.45
CA MET A 39 13.33 -2.96 6.71
C MET A 39 12.32 -4.11 6.89
N LEU A 40 11.59 -4.47 5.83
CA LEU A 40 10.65 -5.58 5.88
C LEU A 40 11.35 -6.94 6.02
N ALA A 41 12.47 -7.14 5.33
CA ALA A 41 13.25 -8.37 5.43
C ALA A 41 13.80 -8.57 6.87
N ASP A 42 14.36 -7.53 7.47
CA ASP A 42 14.86 -7.54 8.86
C ASP A 42 13.71 -7.81 9.84
N ALA A 43 12.54 -7.17 9.61
CA ALA A 43 11.37 -7.38 10.45
C ALA A 43 10.83 -8.82 10.37
N ILE A 44 10.91 -9.46 9.21
CA ILE A 44 10.54 -10.86 9.04
C ILE A 44 11.54 -11.75 9.77
N ALA A 45 12.83 -11.51 9.61
CA ALA A 45 13.89 -12.26 10.28
C ALA A 45 13.79 -12.16 11.82
N ASP A 46 13.39 -10.99 12.32
CA ASP A 46 13.19 -10.72 13.75
C ASP A 46 11.81 -11.16 14.26
N GLU A 47 10.99 -11.85 13.46
CA GLU A 47 9.61 -12.27 13.77
C GLU A 47 8.69 -11.14 14.25
N LYS A 48 8.94 -9.91 13.81
CA LYS A 48 8.13 -8.72 14.13
C LYS A 48 6.72 -8.84 13.57
N LYS A 49 5.79 -8.20 14.26
CA LYS A 49 4.38 -8.14 13.87
C LYS A 49 4.16 -7.00 12.89
N LEU A 50 3.75 -7.34 11.69
CA LEU A 50 3.47 -6.38 10.62
C LEU A 50 1.97 -6.14 10.52
N LEU A 51 1.56 -4.90 10.28
CA LEU A 51 0.17 -4.54 10.01
C LEU A 51 0.06 -3.75 8.72
N ILE A 52 -0.75 -4.25 7.78
CA ILE A 52 -1.13 -3.53 6.58
C ILE A 52 -2.36 -2.68 6.88
N VAL A 53 -2.29 -1.38 6.66
CA VAL A 53 -3.47 -0.51 6.65
C VAL A 53 -3.83 -0.25 5.19
N ALA A 54 -4.99 -0.75 4.78
CA ALA A 54 -5.46 -0.71 3.40
C ALA A 54 -6.69 0.17 3.24
N ASP A 55 -7.00 0.54 2.01
CA ASP A 55 -8.27 1.15 1.67
C ASP A 55 -9.33 0.07 1.34
N TYR A 56 -10.61 0.46 1.30
CA TYR A 56 -11.73 -0.48 1.15
C TYR A 56 -12.23 -0.61 -0.30
N ASP A 57 -11.72 0.18 -1.24
CA ASP A 57 -12.05 0.05 -2.66
C ASP A 57 -11.32 -1.12 -3.34
N CYS A 58 -11.57 -1.32 -4.63
CA CYS A 58 -11.09 -2.52 -5.31
C CYS A 58 -9.58 -2.63 -5.37
N ASP A 59 -8.89 -1.51 -5.59
CA ASP A 59 -7.42 -1.48 -5.66
C ASP A 59 -6.78 -1.58 -4.28
N GLY A 60 -7.35 -0.93 -3.25
CA GLY A 60 -6.96 -1.14 -1.87
C GLY A 60 -7.12 -2.58 -1.41
N ALA A 61 -8.24 -3.21 -1.71
CA ALA A 61 -8.49 -4.62 -1.37
C ALA A 61 -7.51 -5.57 -2.09
N THR A 62 -7.25 -5.33 -3.38
CA THR A 62 -6.29 -6.15 -4.16
C THR A 62 -4.85 -5.93 -3.71
N ALA A 63 -4.43 -4.69 -3.44
CA ALA A 63 -3.11 -4.38 -2.90
C ALA A 63 -2.91 -5.04 -1.53
N CYS A 64 -3.91 -4.99 -0.65
CA CYS A 64 -3.89 -5.68 0.65
C CYS A 64 -3.74 -7.20 0.48
N ALA A 65 -4.52 -7.81 -0.41
CA ALA A 65 -4.47 -9.25 -0.66
C ALA A 65 -3.11 -9.69 -1.20
N VAL A 66 -2.53 -8.93 -2.13
CA VAL A 66 -1.19 -9.18 -2.67
C VAL A 66 -0.13 -9.06 -1.56
N GLY A 67 -0.16 -7.98 -0.78
CA GLY A 67 0.76 -7.76 0.34
C GLY A 67 0.70 -8.87 1.39
N LEU A 68 -0.52 -9.23 1.83
CA LEU A 68 -0.71 -10.33 2.79
C LEU A 68 -0.17 -11.65 2.29
N ARG A 69 -0.49 -12.02 1.06
CA ARG A 69 -0.05 -13.28 0.46
C ARG A 69 1.47 -13.32 0.33
N ALA A 70 2.07 -12.27 -0.23
CA ALA A 70 3.51 -12.18 -0.44
C ALA A 70 4.27 -12.28 0.90
N LEU A 71 3.88 -11.47 1.88
CA LEU A 71 4.56 -11.46 3.18
C LEU A 71 4.38 -12.77 3.94
N ARG A 72 3.21 -13.40 3.90
CA ARG A 72 3.00 -14.73 4.49
C ARG A 72 3.83 -15.82 3.81
N MET A 73 3.98 -15.77 2.49
CA MET A 73 4.87 -16.70 1.75
C MET A 73 6.33 -16.53 2.15
N MET A 74 6.74 -15.33 2.59
CA MET A 74 8.07 -15.04 3.13
C MET A 74 8.21 -15.36 4.62
N GLY A 75 7.16 -15.90 5.27
CA GLY A 75 7.17 -16.25 6.70
C GLY A 75 6.81 -15.11 7.65
N ALA A 76 6.36 -13.98 7.16
CA ALA A 76 6.01 -12.83 7.99
C ALA A 76 4.80 -13.09 8.90
N ARG A 77 4.85 -12.55 10.12
CA ARG A 77 3.72 -12.41 11.03
C ARG A 77 2.94 -11.14 10.66
N VAL A 78 1.99 -11.27 9.74
CA VAL A 78 1.29 -10.13 9.15
C VAL A 78 -0.23 -10.23 9.30
N ASP A 79 -0.85 -9.12 9.67
CA ASP A 79 -2.29 -8.89 9.72
C ASP A 79 -2.66 -7.65 8.92
N TYR A 80 -3.94 -7.34 8.80
CA TYR A 80 -4.41 -6.17 8.07
C TYR A 80 -5.55 -5.46 8.79
N LEU A 81 -5.70 -4.18 8.49
CA LEU A 81 -6.79 -3.32 8.92
C LEU A 81 -7.31 -2.54 7.71
N VAL A 82 -8.63 -2.53 7.54
CA VAL A 82 -9.33 -1.64 6.62
C VAL A 82 -10.15 -0.67 7.47
N PRO A 83 -9.73 0.59 7.64
CA PRO A 83 -10.46 1.56 8.44
C PRO A 83 -11.77 1.94 7.76
N ASP A 84 -12.81 2.19 8.56
CA ASP A 84 -14.05 2.76 8.04
C ASP A 84 -13.87 4.26 7.76
N ARG A 85 -13.81 4.64 6.47
CA ARG A 85 -13.62 6.04 6.06
C ARG A 85 -14.80 6.95 6.41
N PHE A 86 -15.99 6.41 6.63
CA PHE A 86 -17.15 7.21 7.01
C PHE A 86 -17.05 7.71 8.46
N THR A 87 -16.36 6.97 9.31
CA THR A 87 -16.14 7.35 10.72
C THR A 87 -14.79 8.00 10.97
N LEU A 88 -13.74 7.57 10.25
CA LEU A 88 -12.36 7.96 10.53
C LEU A 88 -11.76 8.88 9.44
N GLY A 89 -12.53 9.19 8.40
CA GLY A 89 -12.05 9.97 7.26
C GLY A 89 -11.18 9.16 6.31
N TYR A 90 -10.61 9.87 5.33
CA TYR A 90 -9.75 9.28 4.30
C TYR A 90 -8.26 9.43 4.68
N GLY A 91 -7.45 8.46 4.29
CA GLY A 91 -6.00 8.50 4.50
C GLY A 91 -5.56 7.94 5.86
N LEU A 92 -4.30 8.18 6.21
CA LEU A 92 -3.68 7.76 7.47
C LEU A 92 -3.76 8.90 8.50
N SER A 93 -4.92 9.05 9.15
CA SER A 93 -5.10 10.02 10.22
C SER A 93 -4.52 9.50 11.56
N PRO A 94 -4.31 10.39 12.57
CA PRO A 94 -3.91 9.97 13.91
C PRO A 94 -4.85 8.93 14.52
N GLU A 95 -6.17 9.05 14.26
CA GLU A 95 -7.19 8.12 14.75
C GLU A 95 -7.03 6.74 14.10
N VAL A 96 -6.70 6.70 12.80
CA VAL A 96 -6.41 5.44 12.09
C VAL A 96 -5.15 4.79 12.65
N VAL A 97 -4.11 5.55 12.98
CA VAL A 97 -2.90 5.04 13.62
C VAL A 97 -3.21 4.47 15.01
N GLN A 98 -4.02 5.16 15.81
CA GLN A 98 -4.47 4.67 17.12
C GLN A 98 -5.27 3.37 16.99
N LEU A 99 -6.19 3.32 16.03
CA LEU A 99 -6.96 2.11 15.73
C LEU A 99 -6.02 0.96 15.31
N ALA A 100 -5.08 1.22 14.42
CA ALA A 100 -4.11 0.24 13.95
C ALA A 100 -3.24 -0.32 15.09
N ALA A 101 -2.84 0.54 16.03
CA ALA A 101 -2.05 0.12 17.20
C ALA A 101 -2.80 -0.85 18.12
N ASN A 102 -4.15 -0.83 18.13
CA ASN A 102 -4.97 -1.56 19.08
C ASN A 102 -5.82 -2.69 18.47
N SER A 103 -5.95 -2.77 17.15
CA SER A 103 -6.94 -3.63 16.49
C SER A 103 -6.36 -4.88 15.80
N SER A 104 -5.05 -5.07 15.79
CA SER A 104 -4.45 -6.24 15.18
C SER A 104 -4.70 -7.51 16.01
N ARG A 105 -5.06 -8.59 15.34
CA ARG A 105 -5.19 -9.93 15.95
C ARG A 105 -3.87 -10.47 16.49
N LEU A 106 -2.75 -9.94 16.03
CA LEU A 106 -1.41 -10.29 16.50
C LEU A 106 -0.99 -9.50 17.76
N GLY A 107 -1.87 -8.63 18.27
CA GLY A 107 -1.56 -7.64 19.30
C GLY A 107 -0.89 -6.40 18.70
N LYS A 108 -0.34 -5.50 19.54
CA LYS A 108 0.28 -4.27 19.06
C LYS A 108 1.31 -4.54 17.96
N PRO A 109 1.18 -3.94 16.77
CA PRO A 109 2.13 -4.13 15.68
C PRO A 109 3.46 -3.44 15.97
N ASP A 110 4.54 -4.01 15.46
CA ASP A 110 5.89 -3.43 15.51
C ASP A 110 6.10 -2.49 14.32
N ILE A 111 5.50 -2.81 13.18
CA ILE A 111 5.53 -2.01 11.96
C ILE A 111 4.12 -1.90 11.37
N ILE A 112 3.74 -0.67 11.03
CA ILE A 112 2.53 -0.36 10.27
C ILE A 112 2.98 0.16 8.90
N PHE A 113 2.38 -0.33 7.83
CA PHE A 113 2.56 0.22 6.50
C PHE A 113 1.24 0.28 5.74
N THR A 114 1.16 1.22 4.83
CA THR A 114 -0.06 1.47 4.06
C THR A 114 0.09 0.93 2.65
N VAL A 115 -1.02 0.47 2.09
CA VAL A 115 -1.15 0.16 0.68
C VAL A 115 -2.33 0.94 0.13
N ASP A 116 -2.17 1.51 -1.06
CA ASP A 116 -3.20 2.29 -1.75
C ASP A 116 -3.76 3.47 -0.92
N LYS A 117 -2.95 4.02 -0.06
CA LYS A 117 -3.28 5.25 0.67
C LYS A 117 -2.19 6.28 0.40
N GLY A 118 -2.55 7.32 -0.34
CA GLY A 118 -1.72 8.51 -0.48
C GLY A 118 -1.51 9.22 0.86
N ILE A 119 -0.37 9.86 1.02
CA ILE A 119 -0.13 10.81 2.14
C ILE A 119 -0.67 12.19 1.77
N ASP A 120 -1.57 12.26 0.82
CA ASP A 120 -2.07 13.50 0.21
C ASP A 120 -2.83 14.40 1.18
N SER A 121 -3.21 13.88 2.33
CA SER A 121 -4.00 14.60 3.31
C SER A 121 -3.21 15.23 4.43
N ILE A 122 -1.89 15.16 4.44
CA ILE A 122 -1.11 16.04 5.30
C ILE A 122 -0.91 17.35 4.54
N GLY A 123 -2.02 17.97 4.21
CA GLY A 123 -2.10 19.37 3.97
C GLY A 123 -1.69 20.08 5.24
N GLY A 124 -0.49 20.61 5.24
CA GLY A 124 -0.06 21.67 6.11
C GLY A 124 -0.13 21.40 7.61
N VAL A 125 0.95 20.96 8.14
CA VAL A 125 1.52 21.59 9.34
C VAL A 125 2.90 22.06 8.99
#